data_cc0dadaac9a4fa3f8964156b14e9882f
#
_entry.id   cc0dadaac9a4fa3f8964156b14e9882f
#
_cell.length_a   1.000
_cell.length_b   1.000
_cell.length_c   1.000
_cell.angle_alpha   90.00
_cell.angle_beta   90.00
_cell.angle_gamma   90.00
#
_symmetry.space_group_name_H-M   'P 1'
#
loop_
_entity.id
_entity.type
_entity.pdbx_description
1 polymer ?
#
loop_
_entity_poly.entity_id
_entity_poly.type
_entity_poly.pdbx_seq_one_letter_code
_entity_poly.pdbx_strand_id
1 'polypeptide(L)'
;MRGLLLALYVMAMPATADVLQQFVARDGLTGQFTQRILSPEGAVLDQSSGDFKLLKPHFFWWHITSPDNQLMVAADNSLTQIDWALEVTVERQLSDTERSPFYWLLAPRETLLTAFTLDATGAAVTLTPRDPSAYYQRLLVAQEGPDLWRVTLLDQAGQSIDLALSTLPEVTLVPGDFLVPSVNF
;
A
#
# COMPACT_ATOMS: atom_id res chain seq x y z
N MET A 1 -50.95 -40.24 9.71
CA MET A 1 -50.38 -39.28 8.77
C MET A 1 -49.37 -38.42 9.57
N ARG A 2 -48.05 -38.70 9.42
CA ARG A 2 -46.98 -38.00 10.12
C ARG A 2 -46.35 -37.05 9.12
N GLY A 3 -46.62 -35.74 9.29
CA GLY A 3 -45.99 -34.69 8.48
C GLY A 3 -44.54 -34.51 8.87
N LEU A 4 -43.63 -34.72 7.92
CA LEU A 4 -42.20 -34.47 8.05
C LEU A 4 -41.94 -32.98 7.73
N LEU A 5 -41.66 -32.18 8.75
CA LEU A 5 -41.23 -30.80 8.59
C LEU A 5 -39.75 -30.81 8.19
N LEU A 6 -39.46 -30.51 6.92
CA LEU A 6 -38.13 -30.33 6.39
C LEU A 6 -37.68 -28.92 6.77
N ALA A 7 -36.84 -28.78 7.78
CA ALA A 7 -36.18 -27.49 8.13
C ALA A 7 -35.11 -27.17 7.11
N LEU A 8 -35.39 -26.18 6.27
CA LEU A 8 -34.42 -25.64 5.33
C LEU A 8 -33.37 -24.80 6.10
N TYR A 9 -32.19 -25.39 6.34
CA TYR A 9 -31.06 -24.70 6.96
C TYR A 9 -30.40 -23.81 5.88
N VAL A 10 -30.77 -22.54 5.84
CA VAL A 10 -30.06 -21.53 5.03
C VAL A 10 -28.73 -21.28 5.72
N MET A 11 -27.66 -21.92 5.24
CA MET A 11 -26.30 -21.53 5.60
C MET A 11 -26.06 -20.12 5.06
N ALA A 12 -26.11 -19.12 5.93
CA ALA A 12 -25.58 -17.80 5.64
C ALA A 12 -24.07 -17.97 5.42
N MET A 13 -23.63 -17.93 4.17
CA MET A 13 -22.20 -17.77 3.86
C MET A 13 -21.76 -16.43 4.50
N PRO A 14 -20.67 -16.41 5.30
CA PRO A 14 -20.13 -15.16 5.74
C PRO A 14 -19.79 -14.34 4.48
N ALA A 15 -20.34 -13.13 4.37
CA ALA A 15 -19.94 -12.19 3.36
C ALA A 15 -18.43 -12.00 3.54
N THR A 16 -17.63 -12.44 2.59
CA THR A 16 -16.20 -12.18 2.55
C THR A 16 -16.08 -10.67 2.51
N ALA A 17 -15.71 -10.08 3.66
CA ALA A 17 -15.49 -8.65 3.72
C ALA A 17 -14.47 -8.30 2.63
N ASP A 18 -14.85 -7.40 1.72
CA ASP A 18 -13.98 -6.98 0.62
C ASP A 18 -12.69 -6.40 1.21
N VAL A 19 -11.59 -7.13 1.08
CA VAL A 19 -10.25 -6.79 1.62
C VAL A 19 -9.83 -5.41 1.16
N LEU A 20 -10.09 -5.09 -0.11
CA LEU A 20 -9.82 -3.76 -0.63
C LEU A 20 -10.66 -2.70 0.09
N GLN A 21 -11.93 -2.98 0.36
CA GLN A 21 -12.80 -2.06 1.10
C GLN A 21 -12.26 -1.80 2.51
N GLN A 22 -11.79 -2.82 3.20
CA GLN A 22 -11.21 -2.66 4.54
C GLN A 22 -9.93 -1.82 4.51
N PHE A 23 -9.08 -2.02 3.49
CA PHE A 23 -7.86 -1.25 3.31
C PHE A 23 -8.17 0.21 2.97
N VAL A 24 -9.05 0.45 1.97
CA VAL A 24 -9.37 1.81 1.51
C VAL A 24 -10.38 2.57 2.38
N ALA A 25 -11.06 1.92 3.32
CA ALA A 25 -11.96 2.59 4.24
C ALA A 25 -11.23 3.40 5.33
N ARG A 26 -9.95 3.12 5.56
CA ARG A 26 -9.14 3.84 6.54
C ARG A 26 -8.67 5.17 5.93
N ASP A 27 -8.94 6.29 6.62
CA ASP A 27 -8.47 7.60 6.19
C ASP A 27 -6.97 7.77 6.40
N GLY A 28 -6.43 7.14 7.45
CA GLY A 28 -5.02 7.14 7.76
C GLY A 28 -4.52 5.77 8.22
N LEU A 29 -3.25 5.48 7.94
CA LEU A 29 -2.52 4.30 8.38
C LEU A 29 -1.14 4.72 8.86
N THR A 30 -0.68 4.15 9.95
CA THR A 30 0.69 4.28 10.42
C THR A 30 1.17 2.95 10.98
N GLY A 31 2.47 2.75 10.99
CA GLY A 31 3.06 1.52 11.49
C GLY A 31 4.47 1.30 10.99
N GLN A 32 4.85 0.03 10.94
CA GLN A 32 6.16 -0.42 10.47
C GLN A 32 6.03 -1.19 9.16
N PHE A 33 7.07 -1.14 8.34
CA PHE A 33 7.14 -1.91 7.13
C PHE A 33 8.43 -2.69 7.01
N THR A 34 8.37 -3.80 6.27
CA THR A 34 9.50 -4.43 5.63
C THR A 34 9.27 -4.48 4.14
N GLN A 35 10.28 -4.14 3.36
CA GLN A 35 10.26 -4.15 1.90
C GLN A 35 11.32 -5.10 1.38
N ARG A 36 11.00 -5.87 0.36
CA ARG A 36 11.97 -6.63 -0.44
C ARG A 36 11.74 -6.35 -1.90
N ILE A 37 12.82 -6.13 -2.62
CA ILE A 37 12.79 -6.06 -4.09
C ILE A 37 13.38 -7.38 -4.59
N LEU A 38 12.63 -8.08 -5.43
CA LEU A 38 12.98 -9.38 -5.95
C LEU A 38 13.22 -9.31 -7.45
N SER A 39 14.23 -10.02 -7.95
CA SER A 39 14.41 -10.22 -9.38
C SER A 39 13.28 -11.09 -9.97
N PRO A 40 13.16 -11.18 -11.31
CA PRO A 40 12.21 -12.10 -11.94
C PRO A 40 12.40 -13.56 -11.54
N GLU A 41 13.63 -13.95 -11.19
CA GLU A 41 13.99 -15.31 -10.74
C GLU A 41 13.75 -15.52 -9.23
N GLY A 42 13.31 -14.48 -8.52
CA GLY A 42 13.00 -14.51 -7.09
C GLY A 42 14.20 -14.27 -6.17
N ALA A 43 15.35 -13.83 -6.69
CA ALA A 43 16.49 -13.43 -5.86
C ALA A 43 16.21 -12.08 -5.21
N VAL A 44 16.59 -11.93 -3.94
CA VAL A 44 16.48 -10.65 -3.22
C VAL A 44 17.54 -9.69 -3.76
N LEU A 45 17.12 -8.60 -4.38
CA LEU A 45 17.98 -7.53 -4.89
C LEU A 45 18.23 -6.45 -3.85
N ASP A 46 17.20 -6.16 -3.04
CA ASP A 46 17.25 -5.17 -1.98
C ASP A 46 16.30 -5.54 -0.86
N GLN A 47 16.63 -5.12 0.35
CA GLN A 47 15.76 -5.27 1.52
C GLN A 47 15.90 -4.06 2.43
N SER A 48 14.77 -3.49 2.82
CA SER A 48 14.72 -2.35 3.72
C SER A 48 13.58 -2.48 4.73
N SER A 49 13.66 -1.71 5.80
CA SER A 49 12.62 -1.64 6.82
C SER A 49 12.58 -0.27 7.47
N GLY A 50 11.45 0.05 8.08
CA GLY A 50 11.27 1.34 8.75
C GLY A 50 9.84 1.59 9.17
N ASP A 51 9.50 2.86 9.28
CA ASP A 51 8.20 3.34 9.73
C ASP A 51 7.46 4.07 8.61
N PHE A 52 6.14 4.04 8.63
CA PHE A 52 5.33 4.74 7.65
C PHE A 52 4.14 5.46 8.26
N LYS A 53 3.69 6.51 7.58
CA LYS A 53 2.41 7.18 7.79
C LYS A 53 1.78 7.45 6.42
N LEU A 54 0.51 7.13 6.29
CA LEU A 54 -0.30 7.39 5.11
C LEU A 54 -1.56 8.12 5.56
N LEU A 55 -1.92 9.22 4.91
CA LEU A 55 -3.17 9.93 5.15
C LEU A 55 -3.76 10.36 3.81
N LYS A 56 -4.98 9.95 3.56
CA LYS A 56 -5.70 10.33 2.34
C LYS A 56 -5.98 11.83 2.31
N PRO A 57 -6.02 12.39 1.10
CA PRO A 57 -5.90 11.70 -0.19
C PRO A 57 -4.46 11.64 -0.73
N HIS A 58 -3.47 12.34 -0.12
CA HIS A 58 -2.16 12.52 -0.77
C HIS A 58 -0.98 12.71 0.18
N PHE A 59 -1.16 12.45 1.47
CA PHE A 59 -0.06 12.57 2.43
C PHE A 59 0.62 11.21 2.63
N PHE A 60 1.93 11.20 2.48
CA PHE A 60 2.78 10.03 2.57
C PHE A 60 4.06 10.38 3.33
N TRP A 61 4.43 9.57 4.30
CA TRP A 61 5.67 9.66 5.04
C TRP A 61 6.24 8.26 5.16
N TRP A 62 7.46 8.06 4.64
CA TRP A 62 8.10 6.76 4.54
C TRP A 62 9.54 6.89 4.98
N HIS A 63 9.85 6.36 6.15
CA HIS A 63 11.15 6.47 6.77
C HIS A 63 11.84 5.11 6.79
N ILE A 64 12.79 4.89 5.89
CA ILE A 64 13.67 3.74 5.89
C ILE A 64 14.68 3.96 7.01
N THR A 65 14.75 3.04 7.96
CA THR A 65 15.70 3.08 9.08
C THR A 65 16.79 2.03 8.96
N SER A 66 16.64 1.07 8.03
CA SER A 66 17.60 0.02 7.72
C SER A 66 17.47 -0.37 6.24
N PRO A 67 18.58 -0.58 5.50
CA PRO A 67 19.99 -0.47 5.94
C PRO A 67 20.47 0.98 6.10
N ASP A 68 19.97 1.89 5.25
CA ASP A 68 20.36 3.29 5.22
C ASP A 68 19.23 4.18 5.72
N ASN A 69 19.57 5.32 6.33
CA ASN A 69 18.58 6.24 6.84
C ASN A 69 18.09 7.17 5.72
N GLN A 70 16.87 6.95 5.25
CA GLN A 70 16.25 7.74 4.18
C GLN A 70 14.80 8.07 4.54
N LEU A 71 14.37 9.27 4.21
CA LEU A 71 13.00 9.71 4.41
C LEU A 71 12.40 10.23 3.11
N MET A 72 11.21 9.76 2.78
CA MET A 72 10.37 10.32 1.73
C MET A 72 9.11 10.90 2.34
N VAL A 73 8.82 12.16 2.03
CA VAL A 73 7.61 12.85 2.46
C VAL A 73 6.91 13.40 1.23
N ALA A 74 5.67 12.95 1.01
CA ALA A 74 4.78 13.60 0.05
C ALA A 74 3.69 14.34 0.82
N ALA A 75 3.55 15.63 0.52
CA ALA A 75 2.51 16.48 1.04
C ALA A 75 2.03 17.40 -0.08
N ASP A 76 0.71 17.53 -0.20
CA ASP A 76 0.06 18.26 -1.27
C ASP A 76 0.51 17.75 -2.66
N ASN A 77 1.33 18.47 -3.38
CA ASN A 77 1.83 18.10 -4.70
C ASN A 77 3.36 18.05 -4.77
N SER A 78 4.01 18.00 -3.63
CA SER A 78 5.48 17.96 -3.50
C SER A 78 5.93 16.63 -2.90
N LEU A 79 7.04 16.10 -3.38
CA LEU A 79 7.76 14.97 -2.80
C LEU A 79 9.15 15.45 -2.39
N THR A 80 9.45 15.33 -1.11
CA THR A 80 10.80 15.56 -0.57
C THR A 80 11.42 14.23 -0.19
N GLN A 81 12.63 13.99 -0.65
CA GLN A 81 13.46 12.85 -0.28
C GLN A 81 14.73 13.36 0.41
N ILE A 82 15.02 12.80 1.57
CA ILE A 82 16.22 13.04 2.36
C ILE A 82 17.01 11.77 2.45
N ASP A 83 18.30 11.82 2.14
CA ASP A 83 19.26 10.73 2.34
C ASP A 83 20.37 11.25 3.24
N TRP A 84 20.41 10.75 4.48
CA TRP A 84 21.40 11.22 5.47
C TRP A 84 22.80 10.68 5.21
N ALA A 85 22.91 9.51 4.58
CA ALA A 85 24.24 8.93 4.26
C ALA A 85 24.93 9.68 3.12
N LEU A 86 24.14 10.19 2.16
CA LEU A 86 24.64 10.97 1.04
C LEU A 86 24.63 12.48 1.32
N GLU A 87 24.06 12.93 2.44
CA GLU A 87 23.88 14.35 2.79
C GLU A 87 23.11 15.12 1.68
N VAL A 88 22.05 14.50 1.16
CA VAL A 88 21.27 15.05 0.04
C VAL A 88 19.81 15.21 0.43
N THR A 89 19.25 16.36 0.05
CA THR A 89 17.80 16.60 0.02
C THR A 89 17.36 16.92 -1.40
N VAL A 90 16.40 16.18 -1.91
CA VAL A 90 15.80 16.42 -3.23
C VAL A 90 14.33 16.72 -3.04
N GLU A 91 13.87 17.84 -3.60
CA GLU A 91 12.46 18.19 -3.67
C GLU A 91 12.01 18.23 -5.14
N ARG A 92 10.86 17.66 -5.42
CA ARG A 92 10.26 17.63 -6.77
C ARG A 92 8.75 17.73 -6.70
N GLN A 93 8.15 18.28 -7.75
CA GLN A 93 6.70 18.24 -7.92
C GLN A 93 6.29 16.83 -8.35
N LEU A 94 5.24 16.32 -7.73
CA LEU A 94 4.61 15.06 -8.16
C LEU A 94 3.82 15.33 -9.43
N SER A 95 4.20 14.71 -10.53
CA SER A 95 3.42 14.72 -11.76
C SER A 95 2.44 13.55 -11.77
N ASP A 96 1.35 13.67 -12.53
CA ASP A 96 0.36 12.60 -12.71
C ASP A 96 0.95 11.30 -13.30
N THR A 97 2.10 11.40 -13.96
CA THR A 97 2.80 10.27 -14.59
C THR A 97 3.71 9.51 -13.62
N GLU A 98 4.08 10.12 -12.50
CA GLU A 98 4.96 9.53 -11.48
C GLU A 98 4.18 8.88 -10.33
N ARG A 99 3.06 8.25 -10.66
CA ARG A 99 2.22 7.57 -9.68
C ARG A 99 2.95 6.35 -9.13
N SER A 100 3.72 6.57 -8.05
CA SER A 100 4.38 5.49 -7.33
C SER A 100 3.34 4.47 -6.83
N PRO A 101 3.73 3.23 -6.54
CA PRO A 101 2.84 2.25 -5.91
C PRO A 101 2.10 2.80 -4.69
N PHE A 102 2.73 3.68 -3.94
CA PHE A 102 2.16 4.33 -2.76
C PHE A 102 1.00 5.27 -3.06
N TYR A 103 0.96 5.89 -4.24
CA TYR A 103 -0.19 6.67 -4.69
C TYR A 103 -1.48 5.82 -4.69
N TRP A 104 -1.39 4.59 -5.13
CA TRP A 104 -2.54 3.69 -5.20
C TRP A 104 -3.01 3.22 -3.84
N LEU A 105 -2.11 3.15 -2.84
CA LEU A 105 -2.49 2.86 -1.46
C LEU A 105 -3.34 3.99 -0.84
N LEU A 106 -3.16 5.21 -1.32
CA LEU A 106 -3.90 6.39 -0.88
C LEU A 106 -5.13 6.69 -1.76
N ALA A 107 -5.24 6.06 -2.92
CA ALA A 107 -6.31 6.36 -3.86
C ALA A 107 -7.70 5.99 -3.31
N PRO A 108 -8.72 6.82 -3.54
CA PRO A 108 -10.10 6.46 -3.29
C PRO A 108 -10.52 5.20 -4.07
N ARG A 109 -11.50 4.46 -3.52
CA ARG A 109 -11.98 3.23 -4.17
C ARG A 109 -12.43 3.45 -5.61
N GLU A 110 -13.14 4.53 -5.89
CA GLU A 110 -13.64 4.87 -7.23
C GLU A 110 -12.50 5.05 -8.23
N THR A 111 -11.40 5.66 -7.78
CA THR A 111 -10.19 5.82 -8.60
C THR A 111 -9.57 4.47 -8.93
N LEU A 112 -9.50 3.57 -7.95
CA LEU A 112 -9.01 2.21 -8.16
C LEU A 112 -9.90 1.43 -9.14
N LEU A 113 -11.22 1.50 -9.00
CA LEU A 113 -12.17 0.82 -9.90
C LEU A 113 -12.09 1.36 -11.34
N THR A 114 -11.75 2.62 -11.52
CA THR A 114 -11.56 3.23 -12.84
C THR A 114 -10.24 2.81 -13.48
N ALA A 115 -9.16 2.76 -12.68
CA ALA A 115 -7.81 2.49 -13.18
C ALA A 115 -7.49 0.99 -13.33
N PHE A 116 -8.19 0.12 -12.58
CA PHE A 116 -7.89 -1.31 -12.52
C PHE A 116 -9.09 -2.20 -12.79
N THR A 117 -8.83 -3.41 -13.24
CA THR A 117 -9.71 -4.56 -13.03
C THR A 117 -9.34 -5.23 -11.72
N LEU A 118 -10.35 -5.66 -10.97
CA LEU A 118 -10.18 -6.28 -9.66
C LEU A 118 -10.57 -7.75 -9.71
N ASP A 119 -9.73 -8.60 -9.13
CA ASP A 119 -10.02 -10.02 -8.89
C ASP A 119 -9.80 -10.32 -7.41
N ALA A 120 -10.89 -10.61 -6.69
CA ALA A 120 -10.87 -10.86 -5.25
C ALA A 120 -10.94 -12.36 -4.98
N THR A 121 -9.99 -12.88 -4.21
CA THR A 121 -9.92 -14.28 -3.82
C THR A 121 -9.57 -14.41 -2.33
N GLY A 122 -10.53 -14.82 -1.51
CA GLY A 122 -10.34 -14.96 -0.07
C GLY A 122 -9.98 -13.62 0.60
N ALA A 123 -8.84 -13.59 1.31
CA ALA A 123 -8.31 -12.44 1.99
C ALA A 123 -7.34 -11.60 1.12
N ALA A 124 -7.43 -11.70 -0.20
CA ALA A 124 -6.57 -10.99 -1.13
C ALA A 124 -7.38 -10.41 -2.31
N VAL A 125 -6.88 -9.31 -2.87
CA VAL A 125 -7.38 -8.72 -4.11
C VAL A 125 -6.23 -8.40 -5.03
N THR A 126 -6.35 -8.81 -6.29
CA THR A 126 -5.43 -8.46 -7.37
C THR A 126 -6.01 -7.32 -8.18
N LEU A 127 -5.23 -6.27 -8.36
CA LEU A 127 -5.55 -5.12 -9.19
C LEU A 127 -4.66 -5.19 -10.44
N THR A 128 -5.28 -5.30 -11.61
CA THR A 128 -4.59 -5.28 -12.90
C THR A 128 -4.89 -3.96 -13.61
N PRO A 129 -3.89 -3.16 -13.97
CA PRO A 129 -4.09 -1.90 -14.67
C PRO A 129 -4.90 -2.09 -15.95
N ARG A 130 -5.82 -1.18 -16.25
CA ARG A 130 -6.55 -1.14 -17.52
C ARG A 130 -5.70 -0.52 -18.63
N ASP A 131 -4.77 0.35 -18.25
CA ASP A 131 -3.82 0.95 -19.19
C ASP A 131 -2.64 -0.03 -19.40
N PRO A 132 -2.44 -0.55 -20.63
CA PRO A 132 -1.33 -1.45 -20.92
C PRO A 132 0.04 -0.79 -20.85
N SER A 133 0.10 0.54 -20.87
CA SER A 133 1.35 1.32 -20.70
C SER A 133 1.72 1.60 -19.25
N ALA A 134 0.93 1.11 -18.27
CA ALA A 134 1.24 1.26 -16.87
C ALA A 134 2.62 0.68 -16.54
N TYR A 135 3.32 1.34 -15.62
CA TYR A 135 4.67 0.91 -15.20
C TYR A 135 4.70 -0.49 -14.58
N TYR A 136 3.59 -0.96 -14.04
CA TYR A 136 3.47 -2.28 -13.40
C TYR A 136 2.36 -3.11 -14.05
N GLN A 137 2.53 -4.44 -13.95
CA GLN A 137 1.58 -5.42 -14.49
C GLN A 137 0.42 -5.67 -13.54
N ARG A 138 0.68 -5.70 -12.24
CA ARG A 138 -0.33 -5.95 -11.22
C ARG A 138 0.09 -5.46 -9.83
N LEU A 139 -0.90 -5.19 -9.02
CA LEU A 139 -0.78 -4.91 -7.60
C LEU A 139 -1.63 -5.93 -6.85
N LEU A 140 -1.06 -6.64 -5.88
CA LEU A 140 -1.77 -7.54 -4.98
C LEU A 140 -1.86 -6.88 -3.60
N VAL A 141 -3.04 -6.87 -3.00
CA VAL A 141 -3.26 -6.45 -1.61
C VAL A 141 -3.87 -7.63 -0.87
N ALA A 142 -3.24 -8.06 0.20
CA ALA A 142 -3.71 -9.16 1.03
C ALA A 142 -3.72 -8.76 2.50
N GLN A 143 -4.70 -9.24 3.24
CA GLN A 143 -4.74 -9.14 4.68
C GLN A 143 -4.26 -10.47 5.28
N GLU A 144 -3.11 -10.45 5.96
CA GLU A 144 -2.50 -11.63 6.58
C GLU A 144 -2.83 -11.75 8.08
N GLY A 145 -3.39 -10.70 8.66
CA GLY A 145 -3.82 -10.64 10.07
C GLY A 145 -4.61 -9.37 10.34
N PRO A 146 -5.09 -9.16 11.57
CA PRO A 146 -5.90 -7.97 11.92
C PRO A 146 -5.21 -6.66 11.56
N ASP A 147 -3.89 -6.59 11.80
CA ASP A 147 -3.08 -5.40 11.59
C ASP A 147 -1.88 -5.67 10.64
N LEU A 148 -1.90 -6.81 9.93
CA LEU A 148 -0.84 -7.19 9.01
C LEU A 148 -1.37 -7.24 7.58
N TRP A 149 -0.77 -6.41 6.74
CA TRP A 149 -1.09 -6.31 5.32
C TRP A 149 0.13 -6.62 4.47
N ARG A 150 -0.10 -7.30 3.37
CA ARG A 150 0.90 -7.48 2.33
C ARG A 150 0.48 -6.77 1.06
N VAL A 151 1.40 -6.02 0.49
CA VAL A 151 1.23 -5.37 -0.80
C VAL A 151 2.36 -5.83 -1.69
N THR A 152 2.05 -6.49 -2.80
CA THR A 152 3.04 -6.94 -3.77
C THR A 152 2.77 -6.27 -5.11
N LEU A 153 3.77 -5.58 -5.63
CA LEU A 153 3.74 -4.96 -6.95
C LEU A 153 4.65 -5.76 -7.88
N LEU A 154 4.16 -6.08 -9.06
CA LEU A 154 4.94 -6.67 -10.15
C LEU A 154 5.09 -5.65 -11.27
N ASP A 155 6.32 -5.30 -11.62
CA ASP A 155 6.61 -4.37 -12.70
C ASP A 155 6.63 -5.03 -14.09
N GLN A 156 6.80 -4.23 -15.14
CA GLN A 156 6.85 -4.72 -16.52
C GLN A 156 8.12 -5.52 -16.84
N ALA A 157 9.18 -5.36 -16.06
CA ALA A 157 10.43 -6.12 -16.20
C ALA A 157 10.40 -7.47 -15.45
N GLY A 158 9.32 -7.76 -14.72
CA GLY A 158 9.18 -8.97 -13.91
C GLY A 158 9.80 -8.86 -12.52
N GLN A 159 10.29 -7.69 -12.13
CA GLN A 159 10.69 -7.46 -10.74
C GLN A 159 9.47 -7.31 -9.84
N SER A 160 9.57 -7.75 -8.61
CA SER A 160 8.51 -7.52 -7.63
C SER A 160 9.00 -6.74 -6.42
N ILE A 161 8.13 -5.84 -5.94
CA ILE A 161 8.29 -5.16 -4.66
C ILE A 161 7.28 -5.80 -3.71
N ASP A 162 7.77 -6.39 -2.65
CA ASP A 162 6.99 -7.08 -1.62
C ASP A 162 7.07 -6.27 -0.32
N LEU A 163 5.92 -5.72 0.09
CA LEU A 163 5.76 -4.90 1.29
C LEU A 163 4.93 -5.64 2.32
N ALA A 164 5.46 -5.85 3.50
CA ALA A 164 4.68 -6.22 4.67
C ALA A 164 4.48 -4.98 5.54
N LEU A 165 3.23 -4.63 5.81
CA LEU A 165 2.83 -3.46 6.60
C LEU A 165 2.20 -3.95 7.89
N SER A 166 2.83 -3.63 9.03
CA SER A 166 2.27 -3.84 10.37
C SER A 166 1.68 -2.52 10.84
N THR A 167 0.35 -2.42 10.87
CA THR A 167 -0.36 -1.18 11.19
C THR A 167 -0.60 -1.05 12.69
N LEU A 168 -0.53 0.16 13.20
CA LEU A 168 -0.97 0.48 14.56
C LEU A 168 -2.48 0.70 14.57
N PRO A 169 -3.20 0.17 15.58
CA PRO A 169 -4.63 0.40 15.70
C PRO A 169 -4.92 1.85 16.06
N GLU A 170 -6.00 2.40 15.51
CA GLU A 170 -6.69 3.63 15.93
C GLU A 170 -5.81 4.88 16.13
N VAL A 171 -4.85 5.13 15.23
CA VAL A 171 -4.09 6.38 15.24
C VAL A 171 -4.80 7.40 14.33
N THR A 172 -5.17 8.54 14.88
CA THR A 172 -5.68 9.66 14.10
C THR A 172 -4.50 10.49 13.59
N LEU A 173 -4.29 10.48 12.27
CA LEU A 173 -3.28 11.30 11.61
C LEU A 173 -3.90 12.62 11.16
N VAL A 174 -3.08 13.66 11.17
CA VAL A 174 -3.43 15.00 10.65
C VAL A 174 -2.33 15.48 9.69
N PRO A 175 -2.60 16.43 8.77
CA PRO A 175 -1.58 16.92 7.83
C PRO A 175 -0.28 17.39 8.50
N GLY A 176 -0.35 17.90 9.73
CA GLY A 176 0.83 18.30 10.51
C GLY A 176 1.79 17.16 10.89
N ASP A 177 1.37 15.90 10.75
CA ASP A 177 2.23 14.74 11.00
C ASP A 177 3.17 14.41 9.84
N PHE A 178 3.05 15.17 8.72
CA PHE A 178 3.78 14.97 7.46
C PHE A 178 4.76 16.11 7.16
N LEU A 179 5.25 16.76 8.19
CA LEU A 179 6.24 17.83 8.03
C LEU A 179 7.60 17.24 7.65
N VAL A 180 8.25 17.90 6.69
CA VAL A 180 9.66 17.62 6.35
C VAL A 180 10.54 18.14 7.48
N PRO A 181 11.40 17.32 8.11
CA PRO A 181 12.28 17.79 9.16
C PRO A 181 13.34 18.75 8.58
N SER A 182 13.72 19.74 9.36
CA SER A 182 14.89 20.56 9.02
C SER A 182 16.15 19.70 9.15
N VAL A 183 16.94 19.61 8.08
CA VAL A 183 18.22 18.91 8.08
C VAL A 183 19.36 19.93 8.01
N ASN A 184 20.37 19.72 8.84
CA ASN A 184 21.66 20.38 8.75
C ASN A 184 22.68 19.26 8.59
N PHE A 185 23.17 19.09 7.39
CA PHE A 185 24.25 18.13 7.08
C PHE A 185 25.60 18.66 7.52
#